data_3620e9860c8ca2a940873b90457d2fbe
#
_entry.id   3620e9860c8ca2a940873b90457d2fbe
#
_cell.length_a   1.000
_cell.length_b   1.000
_cell.length_c   1.000
_cell.angle_alpha   90.00
_cell.angle_beta   90.00
_cell.angle_gamma   90.00
#
_symmetry.space_group_name_H-M   'P 1'
#
loop_
_entity.id
_entity.type
_entity.pdbx_description
1 polymer ?
#
loop_
_entity_poly.entity_id
_entity_poly.type
_entity_poly.pdbx_seq_one_letter_code
_entity_poly.pdbx_strand_id
1 'polypeptide(L)'
;GCEAARVLALRGHKPVLCEARDSLGGNLIPGGTPDFKEDDRALYRWYTHELNELGVEVRLNTKMTAEDIQKESFDVLILATGSSPKRIPLEGNVLTAEDVLLGKVDPGKSTVVVGGGLVGCETALWLREQGKDVTIVEALDKLLAVNGPLCHANSEMLEALVPFKGVQVKCGATVKSAQPGNVVIAGKEGEESIPADSVILCVGYKSENSLYEELKDSVDSIYQIGDANKVSNIMYAIWDAYEVASTL
;
A
#
# COMPACT_ATOMS: atom_id res chain seq x y z
N GLY A 1 -7.92 -0.48 -11.03
CA GLY A 1 -9.28 0.01 -11.40
C GLY A 1 -9.20 1.16 -12.39
N CYS A 2 -8.52 2.26 -12.05
CA CYS A 2 -8.46 3.45 -12.92
C CYS A 2 -7.89 3.15 -14.31
N GLU A 3 -6.79 2.40 -14.40
CA GLU A 3 -6.20 2.02 -15.69
C GLU A 3 -7.13 1.11 -16.50
N ALA A 4 -7.76 0.13 -15.88
CA ALA A 4 -8.72 -0.73 -16.58
C ALA A 4 -9.90 0.10 -17.14
N ALA A 5 -10.48 0.99 -16.33
CA ALA A 5 -11.56 1.86 -16.77
C ALA A 5 -11.14 2.79 -17.92
N ARG A 6 -9.92 3.37 -17.84
CA ARG A 6 -9.36 4.22 -18.89
C ARG A 6 -9.21 3.45 -20.22
N VAL A 7 -8.58 2.29 -20.18
CA VAL A 7 -8.33 1.49 -21.40
C VAL A 7 -9.65 1.01 -22.00
N LEU A 8 -10.60 0.55 -21.20
CA LEU A 8 -11.93 0.16 -21.67
C LEU A 8 -12.65 1.32 -22.34
N ALA A 9 -12.64 2.53 -21.75
CA ALA A 9 -13.27 3.71 -22.35
C ALA A 9 -12.61 4.08 -23.69
N LEU A 10 -11.28 4.06 -23.79
CA LEU A 10 -10.54 4.30 -25.03
C LEU A 10 -10.87 3.29 -26.14
N ARG A 11 -11.23 2.07 -25.77
CA ARG A 11 -11.65 0.99 -26.69
C ARG A 11 -13.13 1.08 -27.06
N GLY A 12 -13.88 2.03 -26.50
CA GLY A 12 -15.29 2.26 -26.81
C GLY A 12 -16.28 1.52 -25.92
N HIS A 13 -15.81 0.84 -24.86
CA HIS A 13 -16.68 0.28 -23.83
C HIS A 13 -17.23 1.38 -22.91
N LYS A 14 -18.21 1.03 -22.08
CA LYS A 14 -18.85 1.95 -21.11
C LYS A 14 -18.57 1.45 -19.67
N PRO A 15 -17.35 1.63 -19.15
CA PRO A 15 -17.05 1.23 -17.81
C PRO A 15 -17.75 2.10 -16.76
N VAL A 16 -18.20 1.47 -15.68
CA VAL A 16 -18.62 2.12 -14.44
C VAL A 16 -17.60 1.78 -13.36
N LEU A 17 -16.95 2.78 -12.79
CA LEU A 17 -15.96 2.61 -11.74
C LEU A 17 -16.55 2.92 -10.38
N CYS A 18 -16.72 1.89 -9.54
CA CYS A 18 -17.14 2.05 -8.15
C CYS A 18 -15.93 2.10 -7.22
N GLU A 19 -15.82 3.16 -6.41
CA GLU A 19 -14.76 3.35 -5.44
C GLU A 19 -15.35 3.51 -4.03
N ALA A 20 -14.85 2.72 -3.08
CA ALA A 20 -15.34 2.74 -1.70
C ALA A 20 -14.98 4.01 -0.94
N ARG A 21 -13.89 4.68 -1.33
CA ARG A 21 -13.41 5.94 -0.74
C ARG A 21 -14.06 7.14 -1.43
N ASP A 22 -13.81 8.32 -0.88
CA ASP A 22 -14.25 9.61 -1.41
C ASP A 22 -13.38 10.12 -2.58
N SER A 23 -12.32 9.39 -2.93
CA SER A 23 -11.36 9.78 -3.96
C SER A 23 -10.71 8.57 -4.62
N LEU A 24 -10.34 8.71 -5.89
CA LEU A 24 -9.57 7.72 -6.63
C LEU A 24 -8.09 7.74 -6.21
N GLY A 25 -7.40 6.61 -6.33
CA GLY A 25 -5.97 6.50 -6.08
C GLY A 25 -5.58 5.36 -5.14
N GLY A 26 -6.51 4.87 -4.30
CA GLY A 26 -6.23 3.74 -3.42
C GLY A 26 -4.96 3.93 -2.58
N ASN A 27 -4.04 2.97 -2.64
CA ASN A 27 -2.78 3.01 -1.88
C ASN A 27 -1.76 4.06 -2.40
N LEU A 28 -1.98 4.67 -3.58
CA LEU A 28 -1.18 5.82 -4.03
C LEU A 28 -1.40 7.05 -3.15
N ILE A 29 -2.55 7.18 -2.50
CA ILE A 29 -2.84 8.34 -1.64
C ILE A 29 -1.92 8.36 -0.42
N PRO A 30 -1.92 7.34 0.48
CA PRO A 30 -0.96 7.31 1.57
C PRO A 30 0.49 7.20 1.08
N GLY A 31 0.77 6.42 0.04
CA GLY A 31 2.11 6.27 -0.53
C GLY A 31 2.67 7.57 -1.11
N GLY A 32 1.83 8.45 -1.63
CA GLY A 32 2.19 9.75 -2.17
C GLY A 32 2.32 10.87 -1.12
N THR A 33 2.06 10.61 0.16
CA THR A 33 2.13 11.64 1.22
C THR A 33 3.52 12.25 1.39
N PRO A 34 4.64 11.49 1.37
CA PRO A 34 5.97 12.09 1.47
C PRO A 34 6.24 13.10 0.35
N ASP A 35 6.92 14.22 0.68
CA ASP A 35 7.17 15.31 -0.27
C ASP A 35 7.95 14.84 -1.51
N PHE A 36 8.84 13.86 -1.34
CA PHE A 36 9.60 13.25 -2.42
C PHE A 36 8.81 12.29 -3.32
N LYS A 37 7.48 12.17 -3.11
CA LYS A 37 6.56 11.29 -3.86
C LYS A 37 5.58 12.10 -4.75
N GLU A 38 6.03 13.22 -5.33
CA GLU A 38 5.16 14.03 -6.20
C GLU A 38 4.67 13.26 -7.43
N ASP A 39 5.49 12.38 -7.99
CA ASP A 39 5.08 11.59 -9.16
C ASP A 39 3.92 10.64 -8.84
N ASP A 40 3.89 10.05 -7.64
CA ASP A 40 2.76 9.22 -7.19
C ASP A 40 1.48 10.07 -7.05
N ARG A 41 1.60 11.30 -6.52
CA ARG A 41 0.49 12.27 -6.43
C ARG A 41 0.02 12.70 -7.81
N ALA A 42 0.94 12.99 -8.72
CA ALA A 42 0.63 13.37 -10.10
C ALA A 42 -0.12 12.25 -10.82
N LEU A 43 0.26 10.98 -10.59
CA LEU A 43 -0.35 9.83 -11.23
C LEU A 43 -1.84 9.68 -10.89
N TYR A 44 -2.23 9.71 -9.61
CA TYR A 44 -3.65 9.56 -9.28
C TYR A 44 -4.49 10.79 -9.64
N ARG A 45 -3.91 12.01 -9.62
CA ARG A 45 -4.56 13.22 -10.14
C ARG A 45 -4.80 13.12 -11.64
N TRP A 46 -3.80 12.62 -12.37
CA TRP A 46 -3.92 12.40 -13.80
C TRP A 46 -5.02 11.38 -14.12
N TYR A 47 -5.09 10.24 -13.41
CA TYR A 47 -6.19 9.29 -13.60
C TYR A 47 -7.56 9.92 -13.34
N THR A 48 -7.69 10.73 -12.30
CA THR A 48 -8.94 11.42 -11.99
C THR A 48 -9.37 12.34 -13.13
N HIS A 49 -8.42 13.11 -13.67
CA HIS A 49 -8.66 13.99 -14.81
C HIS A 49 -9.01 13.18 -16.08
N GLU A 50 -8.21 12.21 -16.42
CA GLU A 50 -8.33 11.39 -17.63
C GLU A 50 -9.67 10.64 -17.69
N LEU A 51 -10.09 10.04 -16.59
CA LEU A 51 -11.38 9.35 -16.52
C LEU A 51 -12.56 10.31 -16.70
N ASN A 52 -12.44 11.53 -16.18
CA ASN A 52 -13.44 12.57 -16.39
C ASN A 52 -13.51 13.01 -17.86
N GLU A 53 -12.36 13.25 -18.51
CA GLU A 53 -12.30 13.61 -19.94
C GLU A 53 -12.85 12.51 -20.85
N LEU A 54 -12.64 11.26 -20.48
CA LEU A 54 -13.18 10.10 -21.20
C LEU A 54 -14.67 9.85 -20.92
N GLY A 55 -15.28 10.61 -20.02
CA GLY A 55 -16.67 10.45 -19.63
C GLY A 55 -17.00 9.15 -18.90
N VAL A 56 -16.02 8.58 -18.20
CA VAL A 56 -16.23 7.37 -17.38
C VAL A 56 -17.13 7.71 -16.19
N GLU A 57 -18.18 6.93 -15.99
CA GLU A 57 -19.01 7.03 -14.79
C GLU A 57 -18.22 6.56 -13.56
N VAL A 58 -17.95 7.48 -12.62
CA VAL A 58 -17.25 7.20 -11.36
C VAL A 58 -18.22 7.39 -10.21
N ARG A 59 -18.41 6.32 -9.41
CA ARG A 59 -19.24 6.29 -8.20
C ARG A 59 -18.34 6.23 -6.97
N LEU A 60 -18.04 7.38 -6.39
CA LEU A 60 -17.28 7.47 -5.13
C LEU A 60 -18.16 7.14 -3.92
N ASN A 61 -17.53 6.83 -2.77
CA ASN A 61 -18.21 6.40 -1.54
C ASN A 61 -19.14 5.21 -1.76
N THR A 62 -18.84 4.37 -2.75
CA THR A 62 -19.66 3.25 -3.19
C THR A 62 -18.90 1.96 -3.02
N LYS A 63 -18.99 1.39 -1.81
CA LYS A 63 -18.44 0.06 -1.52
C LYS A 63 -19.45 -0.98 -1.96
N MET A 64 -19.16 -1.66 -3.08
CA MET A 64 -20.00 -2.74 -3.61
C MET A 64 -19.81 -4.02 -2.80
N THR A 65 -20.91 -4.65 -2.45
CA THR A 65 -20.97 -6.02 -1.91
C THR A 65 -21.28 -7.02 -3.03
N ALA A 66 -21.12 -8.31 -2.78
CA ALA A 66 -21.50 -9.34 -3.75
C ALA A 66 -23.00 -9.25 -4.10
N GLU A 67 -23.87 -8.96 -3.11
CA GLU A 67 -25.29 -8.76 -3.31
C GLU A 67 -25.61 -7.55 -4.18
N ASP A 68 -24.88 -6.42 -4.01
CA ASP A 68 -25.05 -5.23 -4.84
C ASP A 68 -24.62 -5.49 -6.28
N ILE A 69 -23.48 -6.16 -6.47
CA ILE A 69 -22.97 -6.54 -7.79
C ILE A 69 -23.97 -7.45 -8.54
N GLN A 70 -24.56 -8.41 -7.87
CA GLN A 70 -25.56 -9.32 -8.48
C GLN A 70 -26.86 -8.62 -8.92
N LYS A 71 -27.15 -7.43 -8.39
CA LYS A 71 -28.30 -6.61 -8.80
C LYS A 71 -28.01 -5.70 -9.99
N GLU A 72 -26.73 -5.46 -10.29
CA GLU A 72 -26.31 -4.63 -11.43
C GLU A 72 -26.33 -5.46 -12.72
N SER A 73 -26.49 -4.78 -13.85
CA SER A 73 -26.40 -5.38 -15.19
C SER A 73 -25.07 -4.99 -15.82
N PHE A 74 -24.23 -5.96 -16.12
CA PHE A 74 -22.92 -5.77 -16.75
C PHE A 74 -22.55 -6.98 -17.60
N ASP A 75 -21.71 -6.80 -18.60
CA ASP A 75 -21.16 -7.87 -19.43
C ASP A 75 -19.91 -8.49 -18.80
N VAL A 76 -19.11 -7.67 -18.13
CA VAL A 76 -17.82 -8.05 -17.52
C VAL A 76 -17.66 -7.39 -16.16
N LEU A 77 -17.19 -8.14 -15.18
CA LEU A 77 -16.81 -7.66 -13.86
C LEU A 77 -15.29 -7.67 -13.70
N ILE A 78 -14.72 -6.53 -13.34
CA ILE A 78 -13.30 -6.40 -13.00
C ILE A 78 -13.15 -5.99 -11.54
N LEU A 79 -12.56 -6.86 -10.74
CA LEU A 79 -12.30 -6.62 -9.33
C LEU A 79 -10.88 -6.07 -9.14
N ALA A 80 -10.81 -4.81 -8.74
CA ALA A 80 -9.58 -4.07 -8.45
C ALA A 80 -9.56 -3.58 -7.00
N THR A 81 -9.97 -4.43 -6.07
CA THR A 81 -10.18 -4.15 -4.65
C THR A 81 -8.90 -3.89 -3.86
N GLY A 82 -7.74 -4.11 -4.50
CA GLY A 82 -6.44 -3.73 -3.94
C GLY A 82 -5.98 -4.64 -2.81
N SER A 83 -5.33 -4.04 -1.83
CA SER A 83 -4.72 -4.74 -0.70
C SER A 83 -4.82 -3.93 0.58
N SER A 84 -4.73 -4.61 1.72
CA SER A 84 -4.69 -4.01 3.05
C SER A 84 -3.38 -4.33 3.79
N PRO A 85 -2.93 -3.47 4.73
CA PRO A 85 -1.75 -3.72 5.53
C PRO A 85 -1.88 -5.01 6.36
N LYS A 86 -0.84 -5.84 6.34
CA LYS A 86 -0.74 -6.98 7.25
C LYS A 86 -0.59 -6.48 8.68
N ARG A 87 -1.20 -7.19 9.62
CA ARG A 87 -1.05 -6.97 11.05
C ARG A 87 -0.34 -8.16 11.68
N ILE A 88 0.51 -7.89 12.65
CA ILE A 88 1.10 -8.92 13.53
C ILE A 88 0.48 -8.78 14.91
N PRO A 89 0.33 -9.87 15.67
CA PRO A 89 -0.18 -9.82 17.03
C PRO A 89 0.87 -9.19 17.95
N LEU A 90 0.77 -7.87 18.13
CA LEU A 90 1.63 -7.07 18.98
C LEU A 90 0.74 -6.15 19.81
N GLU A 91 0.87 -6.23 21.15
CA GLU A 91 0.13 -5.36 22.07
C GLU A 91 0.84 -4.03 22.24
N GLY A 92 0.08 -2.96 22.51
CA GLY A 92 0.59 -1.63 22.78
C GLY A 92 0.17 -0.59 21.72
N ASN A 93 0.94 0.50 21.63
CA ASN A 93 0.67 1.56 20.65
C ASN A 93 1.20 1.17 19.26
N VAL A 94 0.42 0.34 18.56
CA VAL A 94 0.78 -0.23 17.26
C VAL A 94 -0.07 0.42 16.16
N LEU A 95 0.58 1.09 15.24
CA LEU A 95 0.01 1.89 14.16
C LEU A 95 0.27 1.23 12.80
N THR A 96 -0.54 1.57 11.80
CA THR A 96 -0.24 1.24 10.40
C THR A 96 0.47 2.41 9.73
N ALA A 97 1.32 2.13 8.75
CA ALA A 97 1.93 3.18 7.94
C ALA A 97 0.86 4.03 7.24
N GLU A 98 -0.22 3.41 6.76
CA GLU A 98 -1.33 4.10 6.11
C GLU A 98 -1.95 5.17 7.03
N ASP A 99 -2.29 4.83 8.27
CA ASP A 99 -2.94 5.77 9.19
C ASP A 99 -2.00 6.92 9.58
N VAL A 100 -0.70 6.65 9.72
CA VAL A 100 0.32 7.66 10.00
C VAL A 100 0.52 8.59 8.80
N LEU A 101 0.67 8.03 7.60
CA LEU A 101 0.86 8.80 6.36
C LEU A 101 -0.36 9.66 6.03
N LEU A 102 -1.57 9.18 6.31
CA LEU A 102 -2.81 9.95 6.14
C LEU A 102 -3.06 10.98 7.26
N GLY A 103 -2.18 11.07 8.26
CA GLY A 103 -2.35 12.00 9.38
C GLY A 103 -3.52 11.67 10.31
N LYS A 104 -4.05 10.45 10.26
CA LYS A 104 -5.14 10.01 11.14
C LYS A 104 -4.68 9.79 12.58
N VAL A 105 -3.39 9.48 12.74
CA VAL A 105 -2.76 9.22 14.04
C VAL A 105 -1.38 9.89 14.10
N ASP A 106 -0.99 10.41 15.25
CA ASP A 106 0.37 10.91 15.49
C ASP A 106 1.23 9.76 16.08
N PRO A 107 2.35 9.40 15.45
CA PRO A 107 3.23 8.37 15.99
C PRO A 107 4.08 8.81 17.18
N GLY A 108 4.01 10.08 17.59
CA GLY A 108 4.84 10.65 18.66
C GLY A 108 6.19 11.17 18.16
N LYS A 109 7.13 11.40 19.09
CA LYS A 109 8.46 11.94 18.80
C LYS A 109 9.43 10.85 18.37
N SER A 110 9.34 9.67 19.02
CA SER A 110 10.20 8.52 18.77
C SER A 110 9.36 7.31 18.32
N THR A 111 9.79 6.62 17.26
CA THR A 111 9.01 5.52 16.70
C THR A 111 9.90 4.39 16.17
N VAL A 112 9.39 3.16 16.31
CA VAL A 112 9.98 1.96 15.69
C VAL A 112 9.16 1.59 14.47
N VAL A 113 9.78 1.57 13.30
CA VAL A 113 9.20 1.08 12.05
C VAL A 113 9.55 -0.38 11.89
N VAL A 114 8.57 -1.26 11.84
CA VAL A 114 8.74 -2.72 11.70
C VAL A 114 8.58 -3.12 10.24
N GLY A 115 9.69 -3.58 9.67
CA GLY A 115 9.83 -3.93 8.27
C GLY A 115 10.62 -2.89 7.48
N GLY A 116 11.72 -3.35 6.89
CA GLY A 116 12.68 -2.55 6.11
C GLY A 116 12.47 -2.68 4.59
N GLY A 117 11.24 -2.94 4.13
CA GLY A 117 10.87 -2.87 2.71
C GLY A 117 10.69 -1.42 2.24
N LEU A 118 10.22 -1.22 0.99
CA LEU A 118 10.00 0.13 0.42
C LEU A 118 9.14 1.01 1.33
N VAL A 119 7.98 0.53 1.73
CA VAL A 119 7.05 1.30 2.59
C VAL A 119 7.70 1.69 3.91
N GLY A 120 8.44 0.76 4.54
CA GLY A 120 9.12 1.04 5.82
C GLY A 120 10.25 2.06 5.68
N CYS A 121 11.10 1.91 4.67
CA CYS A 121 12.19 2.85 4.40
C CYS A 121 11.67 4.25 4.06
N GLU A 122 10.67 4.37 3.19
CA GLU A 122 10.08 5.64 2.79
C GLU A 122 9.32 6.32 3.94
N THR A 123 8.56 5.56 4.72
CA THR A 123 7.88 6.07 5.93
C THR A 123 8.91 6.57 6.96
N ALA A 124 9.97 5.81 7.19
CA ALA A 124 11.03 6.18 8.13
C ALA A 124 11.75 7.47 7.71
N LEU A 125 12.08 7.61 6.42
CA LEU A 125 12.69 8.82 5.88
C LEU A 125 11.77 10.03 6.06
N TRP A 126 10.52 9.91 5.67
CA TRP A 126 9.54 10.98 5.81
C TRP A 126 9.36 11.44 7.26
N LEU A 127 9.28 10.50 8.21
CA LEU A 127 9.20 10.83 9.64
C LEU A 127 10.49 11.49 10.15
N ARG A 128 11.64 11.02 9.66
CA ARG A 128 12.92 11.63 10.02
C ARG A 128 13.07 13.06 9.51
N GLU A 129 12.57 13.36 8.32
CA GLU A 129 12.53 14.72 7.76
C GLU A 129 11.63 15.67 8.56
N GLN A 130 10.64 15.12 9.26
CA GLN A 130 9.80 15.86 10.24
C GLN A 130 10.48 16.02 11.62
N GLY A 131 11.74 15.58 11.76
CA GLY A 131 12.50 15.70 13.01
C GLY A 131 12.16 14.65 14.07
N LYS A 132 11.50 13.56 13.70
CA LYS A 132 11.21 12.44 14.62
C LYS A 132 12.44 11.52 14.74
N ASP A 133 12.58 10.85 15.86
CA ASP A 133 13.59 9.82 16.10
C ASP A 133 13.04 8.48 15.62
N VAL A 134 13.69 7.89 14.60
CA VAL A 134 13.18 6.71 13.93
C VAL A 134 14.19 5.58 13.94
N THR A 135 13.73 4.38 14.32
CA THR A 135 14.48 3.14 14.22
C THR A 135 13.72 2.14 13.35
N ILE A 136 14.35 1.65 12.27
CA ILE A 136 13.81 0.52 11.48
C ILE A 136 14.28 -0.78 12.13
N VAL A 137 13.34 -1.71 12.36
CA VAL A 137 13.60 -3.09 12.77
C VAL A 137 13.19 -4.01 11.64
N GLU A 138 14.19 -4.73 11.08
CA GLU A 138 14.00 -5.63 9.94
C GLU A 138 14.43 -7.04 10.32
N ALA A 139 13.56 -8.03 10.05
CA ALA A 139 13.80 -9.43 10.36
C ALA A 139 14.90 -10.05 9.47
N LEU A 140 15.04 -9.57 8.25
CA LEU A 140 16.07 -10.02 7.33
C LEU A 140 17.42 -9.34 7.63
N ASP A 141 18.50 -9.88 7.04
CA ASP A 141 19.86 -9.40 7.31
C ASP A 141 20.18 -8.02 6.70
N LYS A 142 19.31 -7.48 5.83
CA LYS A 142 19.46 -6.15 5.23
C LYS A 142 18.11 -5.52 4.87
N LEU A 143 18.12 -4.21 4.68
CA LEU A 143 16.97 -3.47 4.12
C LEU A 143 16.68 -3.93 2.68
N LEU A 144 15.44 -3.77 2.26
CA LEU A 144 14.99 -4.03 0.88
C LEU A 144 15.30 -5.45 0.34
N ALA A 145 15.55 -6.40 1.26
CA ALA A 145 15.82 -7.79 0.94
C ALA A 145 14.55 -8.58 0.59
N VAL A 146 13.39 -7.93 0.52
CA VAL A 146 12.11 -8.58 0.18
C VAL A 146 12.13 -9.09 -1.24
N ASN A 147 11.57 -10.27 -1.41
CA ASN A 147 11.42 -10.93 -2.69
C ASN A 147 10.38 -10.20 -3.55
N GLY A 148 10.84 -9.50 -4.55
CA GLY A 148 9.99 -8.82 -5.51
C GLY A 148 10.84 -7.98 -6.46
N PRO A 149 10.35 -7.69 -7.67
CA PRO A 149 11.06 -6.81 -8.57
C PRO A 149 11.01 -5.38 -8.02
N LEU A 150 12.11 -4.94 -7.42
CA LEU A 150 12.34 -3.55 -7.04
C LEU A 150 13.06 -2.84 -8.18
N CYS A 151 12.75 -1.55 -8.36
CA CYS A 151 13.60 -0.69 -9.17
C CYS A 151 14.98 -0.60 -8.50
N HIS A 152 16.03 -1.08 -9.18
CA HIS A 152 17.37 -1.21 -8.63
C HIS A 152 17.91 0.15 -8.14
N ALA A 153 17.74 1.20 -8.96
CA ALA A 153 18.16 2.55 -8.58
C ALA A 153 17.47 3.06 -7.30
N ASN A 154 16.17 2.77 -7.15
CA ASN A 154 15.43 3.19 -5.96
C ASN A 154 15.87 2.42 -4.70
N SER A 155 16.10 1.11 -4.81
CA SER A 155 16.54 0.29 -3.68
C SER A 155 17.96 0.68 -3.22
N GLU A 156 18.90 0.85 -4.13
CA GLU A 156 20.25 1.30 -3.80
C GLU A 156 20.27 2.70 -3.16
N MET A 157 19.48 3.61 -3.70
CA MET A 157 19.34 4.95 -3.13
C MET A 157 18.81 4.88 -1.69
N LEU A 158 17.78 4.11 -1.43
CA LEU A 158 17.18 3.99 -0.09
C LEU A 158 18.13 3.31 0.90
N GLU A 159 18.83 2.25 0.50
CA GLU A 159 19.84 1.59 1.34
C GLU A 159 20.92 2.57 1.83
N ALA A 160 21.32 3.51 0.98
CA ALA A 160 22.30 4.53 1.33
C ALA A 160 21.67 5.71 2.10
N LEU A 161 20.50 6.18 1.67
CA LEU A 161 19.89 7.41 2.17
C LEU A 161 19.31 7.24 3.59
N VAL A 162 18.72 6.09 3.89
CA VAL A 162 18.10 5.82 5.20
C VAL A 162 19.10 6.02 6.35
N PRO A 163 20.27 5.37 6.39
CA PRO A 163 21.25 5.61 7.47
C PRO A 163 21.92 7.00 7.36
N PHE A 164 22.14 7.52 6.14
CA PHE A 164 22.72 8.86 5.94
C PHE A 164 21.86 9.96 6.56
N LYS A 165 20.54 9.84 6.50
CA LYS A 165 19.59 10.78 7.12
C LYS A 165 19.46 10.58 8.64
N GLY A 166 20.18 9.63 9.22
CA GLY A 166 20.20 9.38 10.66
C GLY A 166 19.02 8.51 11.16
N VAL A 167 18.38 7.75 10.28
CA VAL A 167 17.47 6.66 10.69
C VAL A 167 18.33 5.52 11.23
N GLN A 168 18.04 5.04 12.44
CA GLN A 168 18.70 3.86 12.97
C GLN A 168 18.17 2.60 12.31
N VAL A 169 19.02 1.62 12.04
CA VAL A 169 18.65 0.37 11.37
C VAL A 169 19.12 -0.82 12.19
N LYS A 170 18.19 -1.71 12.53
CA LYS A 170 18.41 -2.97 13.24
C LYS A 170 17.93 -4.13 12.36
N CYS A 171 18.83 -4.70 11.57
CA CYS A 171 18.56 -5.89 10.75
C CYS A 171 18.81 -7.19 11.53
N GLY A 172 18.19 -8.29 11.07
CA GLY A 172 18.24 -9.59 11.77
C GLY A 172 17.54 -9.57 13.13
N ALA A 173 16.57 -8.66 13.31
CA ALA A 173 15.85 -8.46 14.57
C ALA A 173 14.33 -8.41 14.36
N THR A 174 13.59 -8.84 15.39
CA THR A 174 12.12 -8.83 15.40
C THR A 174 11.61 -8.13 16.65
N VAL A 175 10.47 -7.43 16.54
CA VAL A 175 9.80 -6.83 17.70
C VAL A 175 9.10 -7.93 18.50
N LYS A 176 9.31 -7.95 19.82
CA LYS A 176 8.71 -8.87 20.79
C LYS A 176 7.54 -8.24 21.53
N SER A 177 7.69 -7.00 21.96
CA SER A 177 6.63 -6.27 22.66
C SER A 177 6.74 -4.76 22.43
N ALA A 178 5.62 -4.07 22.47
CA ALA A 178 5.51 -2.62 22.36
C ALA A 178 4.75 -2.09 23.57
N GLN A 179 5.48 -1.84 24.67
CA GLN A 179 4.89 -1.19 25.85
C GLN A 179 4.97 0.33 25.71
N PRO A 180 4.10 1.10 26.37
CA PRO A 180 4.16 2.56 26.34
C PRO A 180 5.56 3.08 26.69
N GLY A 181 6.19 3.82 25.77
CA GLY A 181 7.52 4.40 25.93
C GLY A 181 8.68 3.41 25.72
N ASN A 182 8.41 2.13 25.41
CA ASN A 182 9.48 1.13 25.29
C ASN A 182 9.10 0.00 24.34
N VAL A 183 9.98 -0.30 23.38
CA VAL A 183 9.84 -1.42 22.44
C VAL A 183 10.98 -2.42 22.66
N VAL A 184 10.64 -3.67 22.91
CA VAL A 184 11.63 -4.74 23.04
C VAL A 184 11.79 -5.46 21.70
N ILE A 185 13.03 -5.52 21.22
CA ILE A 185 13.40 -6.29 20.02
C ILE A 185 14.28 -7.46 20.41
N ALA A 186 14.27 -8.51 19.60
CA ALA A 186 15.16 -9.65 19.73
C ALA A 186 15.91 -9.87 18.42
N GLY A 187 17.23 -9.94 18.52
CA GLY A 187 18.17 -10.24 17.45
C GLY A 187 19.19 -11.31 17.83
N LYS A 188 20.22 -11.46 17.02
CA LYS A 188 21.29 -12.47 17.22
C LYS A 188 22.03 -12.30 18.56
N GLU A 189 22.13 -11.07 19.07
CA GLU A 189 22.86 -10.74 20.31
C GLU A 189 21.96 -10.77 21.55
N GLY A 190 20.69 -11.15 21.41
CA GLY A 190 19.72 -11.21 22.48
C GLY A 190 18.64 -10.13 22.35
N GLU A 191 18.03 -9.79 23.48
CA GLU A 191 16.99 -8.77 23.56
C GLU A 191 17.57 -7.37 23.83
N GLU A 192 17.04 -6.38 23.15
CA GLU A 192 17.39 -4.98 23.33
C GLU A 192 16.09 -4.16 23.52
N SER A 193 16.18 -3.13 24.35
CA SER A 193 15.08 -2.22 24.65
C SER A 193 15.30 -0.89 23.94
N ILE A 194 14.35 -0.45 23.16
CA ILE A 194 14.38 0.80 22.38
C ILE A 194 13.31 1.74 22.93
N PRO A 195 13.68 2.94 23.42
CA PRO A 195 12.69 3.96 23.78
C PRO A 195 11.90 4.40 22.54
N ALA A 196 10.59 4.24 22.56
CA ALA A 196 9.72 4.66 21.47
C ALA A 196 8.29 4.90 21.96
N ASP A 197 7.63 5.92 21.40
CA ASP A 197 6.24 6.28 21.69
C ASP A 197 5.27 5.33 20.98
N SER A 198 5.67 4.80 19.81
CA SER A 198 4.83 3.93 18.99
C SER A 198 5.63 2.96 18.14
N VAL A 199 4.90 1.96 17.63
CA VAL A 199 5.37 1.03 16.61
C VAL A 199 4.54 1.21 15.35
N ILE A 200 5.18 1.34 14.17
CA ILE A 200 4.52 1.44 12.88
C ILE A 200 4.78 0.16 12.09
N LEU A 201 3.72 -0.56 11.74
CA LEU A 201 3.82 -1.80 10.98
C LEU A 201 3.95 -1.54 9.48
N CYS A 202 5.05 -2.01 8.90
CA CYS A 202 5.36 -1.98 7.47
C CYS A 202 5.72 -3.39 6.97
N VAL A 203 5.01 -4.42 7.45
CA VAL A 203 5.30 -5.84 7.22
C VAL A 203 4.63 -6.41 5.96
N GLY A 204 4.31 -5.54 5.02
CA GLY A 204 3.69 -5.87 3.74
C GLY A 204 2.17 -5.82 3.77
N TYR A 205 1.58 -6.24 2.64
CA TYR A 205 0.15 -6.16 2.38
C TYR A 205 -0.44 -7.54 2.11
N LYS A 206 -1.76 -7.65 2.25
CA LYS A 206 -2.56 -8.82 1.92
C LYS A 206 -3.57 -8.41 0.85
N SER A 207 -3.71 -9.23 -0.20
CA SER A 207 -4.72 -9.03 -1.25
C SER A 207 -6.15 -9.06 -0.67
N GLU A 208 -6.97 -8.14 -1.14
CA GLU A 208 -8.42 -8.10 -0.84
C GLU A 208 -9.18 -8.84 -1.93
N ASN A 209 -9.24 -10.16 -1.80
CA ASN A 209 -9.82 -11.07 -2.80
C ASN A 209 -11.16 -11.67 -2.40
N SER A 210 -11.77 -11.24 -1.30
CA SER A 210 -13.03 -11.83 -0.79
C SER A 210 -14.18 -11.77 -1.79
N LEU A 211 -14.37 -10.64 -2.48
CA LEU A 211 -15.41 -10.50 -3.50
C LEU A 211 -15.20 -11.46 -4.68
N TYR A 212 -13.95 -11.70 -5.07
CA TYR A 212 -13.67 -12.68 -6.13
C TYR A 212 -14.06 -14.09 -5.69
N GLU A 213 -13.69 -14.50 -4.49
CA GLU A 213 -14.02 -15.81 -3.96
C GLU A 213 -15.54 -16.03 -3.81
N GLU A 214 -16.29 -14.96 -3.50
CA GLU A 214 -17.75 -15.02 -3.39
C GLU A 214 -18.46 -15.09 -4.76
N LEU A 215 -17.89 -14.49 -5.81
CA LEU A 215 -18.56 -14.27 -7.10
C LEU A 215 -18.07 -15.15 -8.23
N LYS A 216 -16.89 -15.76 -8.14
CA LYS A 216 -16.23 -16.49 -9.23
C LYS A 216 -17.05 -17.65 -9.82
N ASP A 217 -17.94 -18.25 -9.02
CA ASP A 217 -18.79 -19.37 -9.46
C ASP A 217 -20.18 -18.91 -9.93
N SER A 218 -20.50 -17.61 -9.83
CA SER A 218 -21.80 -17.03 -10.16
C SER A 218 -21.77 -15.95 -11.24
N VAL A 219 -20.56 -15.50 -11.64
CA VAL A 219 -20.36 -14.49 -12.67
C VAL A 219 -19.47 -15.07 -13.78
N ASP A 220 -20.00 -15.18 -14.99
CA ASP A 220 -19.34 -15.85 -16.11
C ASP A 220 -18.06 -15.14 -16.56
N SER A 221 -18.07 -13.81 -16.59
CA SER A 221 -16.95 -12.97 -17.02
C SER A 221 -16.44 -12.13 -15.87
N ILE A 222 -15.58 -12.72 -15.04
CA ILE A 222 -14.98 -12.06 -13.87
C ILE A 222 -13.46 -12.07 -13.95
N TYR A 223 -12.85 -10.91 -13.70
CA TYR A 223 -11.40 -10.71 -13.67
C TYR A 223 -10.99 -10.09 -12.34
N GLN A 224 -9.82 -10.47 -11.85
CA GLN A 224 -9.20 -9.88 -10.67
C GLN A 224 -7.84 -9.33 -11.06
N ILE A 225 -7.59 -8.04 -10.78
CA ILE A 225 -6.40 -7.31 -11.24
C ILE A 225 -5.64 -6.61 -10.12
N GLY A 226 -4.35 -6.36 -10.38
CA GLY A 226 -3.46 -5.64 -9.49
C GLY A 226 -3.29 -6.32 -8.14
N ASP A 227 -3.18 -5.54 -7.08
CA ASP A 227 -2.95 -6.06 -5.72
C ASP A 227 -4.08 -6.95 -5.19
N ALA A 228 -5.29 -6.85 -5.74
CA ALA A 228 -6.38 -7.75 -5.40
C ALA A 228 -6.05 -9.20 -5.82
N ASN A 229 -5.38 -9.37 -6.95
CA ASN A 229 -4.89 -10.64 -7.44
C ASN A 229 -3.56 -11.02 -6.75
N LYS A 230 -2.56 -10.14 -6.87
CA LYS A 230 -1.24 -10.37 -6.28
C LYS A 230 -0.59 -9.04 -5.89
N VAL A 231 -0.34 -8.86 -4.59
CA VAL A 231 0.38 -7.69 -4.10
C VAL A 231 1.74 -7.55 -4.78
N SER A 232 1.99 -6.39 -5.40
CA SER A 232 3.21 -6.09 -6.11
C SER A 232 3.54 -4.59 -6.04
N ASN A 233 3.79 -3.94 -7.19
CA ASN A 233 4.05 -2.52 -7.29
C ASN A 233 3.13 -1.85 -8.31
N ILE A 234 3.22 -0.52 -8.42
CA ILE A 234 2.38 0.31 -9.31
C ILE A 234 2.47 -0.17 -10.77
N MET A 235 3.68 -0.46 -11.26
CA MET A 235 3.92 -0.91 -12.64
C MET A 235 3.14 -2.18 -12.96
N TYR A 236 3.23 -3.20 -12.10
CA TYR A 236 2.50 -4.46 -12.31
C TYR A 236 0.99 -4.28 -12.20
N ALA A 237 0.51 -3.44 -11.28
CA ALA A 237 -0.91 -3.15 -11.17
C ALA A 237 -1.47 -2.46 -12.44
N ILE A 238 -0.68 -1.57 -13.06
CA ILE A 238 -1.04 -0.92 -14.33
C ILE A 238 -0.99 -1.92 -15.48
N TRP A 239 0.07 -2.74 -15.59
CA TRP A 239 0.20 -3.72 -16.65
C TRP A 239 -0.88 -4.78 -16.62
N ASP A 240 -1.19 -5.33 -15.46
CA ASP A 240 -2.25 -6.32 -15.26
C ASP A 240 -3.62 -5.75 -15.68
N ALA A 241 -3.91 -4.51 -15.27
CA ALA A 241 -5.12 -3.81 -15.68
C ALA A 241 -5.19 -3.55 -17.20
N TYR A 242 -4.06 -3.14 -17.79
CA TYR A 242 -3.96 -2.90 -19.23
C TYR A 242 -4.14 -4.21 -20.02
N GLU A 243 -3.48 -5.28 -19.60
CA GLU A 243 -3.56 -6.60 -20.25
C GLU A 243 -5.01 -7.09 -20.31
N VAL A 244 -5.70 -7.11 -19.16
CA VAL A 244 -7.11 -7.53 -19.13
C VAL A 244 -7.98 -6.59 -19.97
N ALA A 245 -7.92 -5.27 -19.76
CA ALA A 245 -8.78 -4.33 -20.46
C ALA A 245 -8.52 -4.24 -21.98
N SER A 246 -7.31 -4.58 -22.42
CA SER A 246 -6.96 -4.57 -23.86
C SER A 246 -7.45 -5.80 -24.60
N THR A 247 -7.82 -6.87 -23.93
CA THR A 247 -8.32 -8.11 -24.52
C THR A 247 -9.84 -8.22 -24.55
N LEU A 248 -10.54 -7.37 -23.81
CA LEU A 248 -12.00 -7.24 -23.79
C LEU A 248 -12.49 -6.37 -24.95
#